data_e2502ba1085d77b9514add37c1d6b3b4
#
_entry.id   e2502ba1085d77b9514add37c1d6b3b4
#
_cell.length_a   1.000
_cell.length_b   1.000
_cell.length_c   1.000
_cell.angle_alpha   90.00
_cell.angle_beta   90.00
_cell.angle_gamma   90.00
#
_symmetry.space_group_name_H-M   'P 1'
#
loop_
_entity.id
_entity.type
_entity.pdbx_description
1 polymer ?
#
loop_
_entity_poly.entity_id
_entity_poly.type
_entity_poly.pdbx_seq_one_letter_code
_entity_poly.pdbx_strand_id
1 'polypeptide(L)'
;MFSPSPYGWISQYFLGFFFAYGVYLPFWALWFEDQGVSAGDIGVLIGIGFATRCVANLVITPRIHKVEHLMPALRCLSFAALLFVGFHFFTGGSFLLMLLATVLFNLCCGPIIPLSDAMANHYSRLNMLDYGRTRLWGSIAFIAGSTVVGFLVAKFGTDMILYTAFAGVLMSLVLAMRNPNVMPVTHSEQQAVRPKLGELLRESSVVKFLALMALLQGSHAAYYSFSAIYWKEAGHSEAIIGYLWSLGVVAEVAVFALSKRLFSGWSLRTLFVVAAIGVMARWGITASTTAIFALVMVQLLHGVTFAMAHIAAIQYIQSEEQNKMVALQALYNAIPLGAFIALMTTLSGWGYELWGANIFWGMAAMGGLALFIKLDERSSVVEVNQTASAQSDAQN
;
A
#
# COMPACT_ATOMS: atom_id res chain seq x y z
N MET A 1 -25.58 -3.91 -24.15
CA MET A 1 -24.81 -4.04 -22.88
C MET A 1 -25.06 -2.79 -22.06
N PHE A 2 -25.48 -2.91 -20.81
CA PHE A 2 -25.64 -1.75 -19.95
C PHE A 2 -24.26 -1.15 -19.62
N SER A 3 -24.05 0.13 -19.93
CA SER A 3 -22.86 0.86 -19.53
C SER A 3 -22.95 1.20 -18.04
N PRO A 4 -21.98 0.82 -17.21
CA PRO A 4 -22.01 1.12 -15.77
C PRO A 4 -21.93 2.63 -15.52
N SER A 5 -22.45 3.10 -14.39
CA SER A 5 -22.18 4.46 -13.91
C SER A 5 -20.68 4.64 -13.59
N PRO A 6 -20.16 5.89 -13.48
CA PRO A 6 -18.79 6.13 -13.04
C PRO A 6 -18.45 5.42 -11.72
N TYR A 7 -19.36 5.47 -10.72
CA TYR A 7 -19.25 4.72 -9.49
C TYR A 7 -19.13 3.21 -9.74
N GLY A 8 -20.03 2.64 -10.54
CA GLY A 8 -20.03 1.21 -10.86
C GLY A 8 -18.76 0.78 -11.60
N TRP A 9 -18.28 1.60 -12.53
CA TRP A 9 -17.07 1.29 -13.30
C TRP A 9 -15.80 1.27 -12.40
N ILE A 10 -15.59 2.33 -11.59
CA ILE A 10 -14.44 2.41 -10.70
C ILE A 10 -14.50 1.31 -9.62
N SER A 11 -15.67 1.08 -9.01
CA SER A 11 -15.84 0.03 -7.99
C SER A 11 -15.51 -1.35 -8.54
N GLN A 12 -15.97 -1.68 -9.75
CA GLN A 12 -15.64 -2.95 -10.43
C GLN A 12 -14.15 -3.05 -10.75
N TYR A 13 -13.52 -1.97 -11.21
CA TYR A 13 -12.10 -1.94 -11.49
C TYR A 13 -11.27 -2.17 -10.22
N PHE A 14 -11.61 -1.47 -9.12
CA PHE A 14 -10.98 -1.71 -7.83
C PHE A 14 -11.19 -3.14 -7.35
N LEU A 15 -12.39 -3.70 -7.53
CA LEU A 15 -12.67 -5.08 -7.16
C LEU A 15 -11.74 -6.06 -7.88
N GLY A 16 -11.58 -5.95 -9.19
CA GLY A 16 -10.69 -6.83 -9.95
C GLY A 16 -9.22 -6.67 -9.55
N PHE A 17 -8.72 -5.43 -9.54
CA PHE A 17 -7.32 -5.16 -9.26
C PHE A 17 -6.92 -5.51 -7.82
N PHE A 18 -7.71 -5.08 -6.83
CA PHE A 18 -7.40 -5.34 -5.42
C PHE A 18 -7.64 -6.78 -5.00
N PHE A 19 -8.49 -7.53 -5.70
CA PHE A 19 -8.55 -8.97 -5.53
C PHE A 19 -7.22 -9.62 -5.90
N ALA A 20 -6.67 -9.32 -7.09
CA ALA A 20 -5.34 -9.81 -7.49
C ALA A 20 -4.23 -9.34 -6.52
N TYR A 21 -4.33 -8.09 -6.03
CA TYR A 21 -3.36 -7.55 -5.08
C TYR A 21 -3.43 -8.23 -3.70
N GLY A 22 -4.63 -8.63 -3.26
CA GLY A 22 -4.85 -9.45 -2.05
C GLY A 22 -4.30 -10.87 -2.16
N VAL A 23 -4.12 -11.39 -3.38
CA VAL A 23 -3.37 -12.62 -3.63
C VAL A 23 -1.87 -12.35 -3.63
N TYR A 24 -1.45 -11.36 -4.41
CA TYR A 24 -0.04 -11.05 -4.66
C TYR A 24 0.71 -10.67 -3.38
N LEU A 25 0.21 -9.71 -2.61
CA LEU A 25 0.98 -9.17 -1.49
C LEU A 25 1.22 -10.19 -0.37
N PRO A 26 0.21 -10.99 0.07
CA PRO A 26 0.41 -11.97 1.14
C PRO A 26 1.13 -13.25 0.74
N PHE A 27 0.95 -13.73 -0.50
CA PHE A 27 1.30 -15.10 -0.85
C PHE A 27 2.39 -15.23 -1.92
N TRP A 28 2.84 -14.13 -2.54
CA TRP A 28 3.81 -14.21 -3.63
C TRP A 28 5.17 -14.75 -3.20
N ALA A 29 5.61 -14.40 -1.98
CA ALA A 29 6.82 -14.95 -1.39
C ALA A 29 6.73 -16.49 -1.21
N LEU A 30 5.57 -16.97 -0.77
CA LEU A 30 5.32 -18.40 -0.60
C LEU A 30 5.35 -19.15 -1.94
N TRP A 31 4.89 -18.52 -3.02
CA TRP A 31 5.02 -19.10 -4.36
C TRP A 31 6.49 -19.18 -4.80
N PHE A 32 7.29 -18.13 -4.57
CA PHE A 32 8.72 -18.19 -4.86
C PHE A 32 9.46 -19.26 -4.05
N GLU A 33 9.12 -19.39 -2.76
CA GLU A 33 9.67 -20.44 -1.89
C GLU A 33 9.39 -21.85 -2.45
N ASP A 34 8.16 -22.10 -2.88
CA ASP A 34 7.74 -23.37 -3.49
C ASP A 34 8.47 -23.67 -4.81
N GLN A 35 8.89 -22.62 -5.55
CA GLN A 35 9.75 -22.78 -6.73
C GLN A 35 11.23 -23.01 -6.37
N GLY A 36 11.59 -23.18 -5.10
CA GLY A 36 12.93 -23.44 -4.62
C GLY A 36 13.83 -22.21 -4.50
N VAL A 37 13.27 -21.00 -4.46
CA VAL A 37 14.01 -19.75 -4.32
C VAL A 37 14.39 -19.54 -2.85
N SER A 38 15.66 -19.20 -2.57
CA SER A 38 16.12 -18.89 -1.21
C SER A 38 15.46 -17.65 -0.62
N ALA A 39 15.42 -17.54 0.72
CA ALA A 39 14.83 -16.36 1.38
C ALA A 39 15.54 -15.05 0.98
N GLY A 40 16.85 -15.08 0.81
CA GLY A 40 17.63 -13.95 0.31
C GLY A 40 17.19 -13.51 -1.08
N ASP A 41 17.05 -14.45 -2.00
CA ASP A 41 16.60 -14.20 -3.36
C ASP A 41 15.14 -13.76 -3.42
N ILE A 42 14.26 -14.32 -2.58
CA ILE A 42 12.86 -13.85 -2.42
C ILE A 42 12.84 -12.38 -2.00
N GLY A 43 13.66 -12.01 -1.03
CA GLY A 43 13.81 -10.62 -0.61
C GLY A 43 14.26 -9.69 -1.75
N VAL A 44 15.19 -10.15 -2.59
CA VAL A 44 15.64 -9.43 -3.79
C VAL A 44 14.50 -9.29 -4.81
N LEU A 45 13.79 -10.38 -5.14
CA LEU A 45 12.70 -10.38 -6.13
C LEU A 45 11.57 -9.43 -5.72
N ILE A 46 11.11 -9.52 -4.46
CA ILE A 46 10.02 -8.67 -3.96
C ILE A 46 10.50 -7.23 -3.79
N GLY A 47 11.72 -7.02 -3.27
CA GLY A 47 12.32 -5.69 -3.12
C GLY A 47 12.47 -4.96 -4.46
N ILE A 48 12.97 -5.63 -5.48
CA ILE A 48 13.04 -5.09 -6.85
C ILE A 48 11.62 -4.82 -7.40
N GLY A 49 10.64 -5.66 -7.08
CA GLY A 49 9.24 -5.40 -7.40
C GLY A 49 8.75 -4.06 -6.82
N PHE A 50 8.98 -3.79 -5.54
CA PHE A 50 8.65 -2.52 -4.91
C PHE A 50 9.44 -1.34 -5.50
N ALA A 51 10.74 -1.50 -5.75
CA ALA A 51 11.55 -0.49 -6.39
C ALA A 51 11.03 -0.15 -7.79
N THR A 52 10.68 -1.16 -8.58
CA THR A 52 10.12 -0.99 -9.93
C THR A 52 8.78 -0.25 -9.90
N ARG A 53 7.89 -0.56 -8.94
CA ARG A 53 6.64 0.20 -8.73
C ARG A 53 6.92 1.66 -8.41
N CYS A 54 7.89 1.93 -7.54
CA CYS A 54 8.30 3.29 -7.20
C CYS A 54 8.76 4.06 -8.46
N VAL A 55 9.67 3.47 -9.24
CA VAL A 55 10.16 4.06 -10.49
C VAL A 55 9.02 4.25 -11.49
N ALA A 56 8.15 3.26 -11.67
CA ALA A 56 7.00 3.34 -12.57
C ALA A 56 6.05 4.49 -12.18
N ASN A 57 5.80 4.68 -10.88
CA ASN A 57 4.98 5.77 -10.36
C ASN A 57 5.61 7.15 -10.61
N LEU A 58 6.93 7.27 -10.50
CA LEU A 58 7.63 8.53 -10.74
C LEU A 58 7.78 8.85 -12.23
N VAL A 59 7.83 7.82 -13.08
CA VAL A 59 8.12 7.99 -14.51
C VAL A 59 6.86 7.92 -15.37
N ILE A 60 6.00 6.91 -15.18
CA ILE A 60 4.84 6.66 -16.05
C ILE A 60 3.66 7.51 -15.63
N THR A 61 3.30 7.51 -14.34
CA THR A 61 2.11 8.20 -13.84
C THR A 61 2.06 9.69 -14.22
N PRO A 62 3.14 10.50 -14.09
CA PRO A 62 3.09 11.92 -14.43
C PRO A 62 2.95 12.21 -15.93
N ARG A 63 3.23 11.22 -16.80
CA ARG A 63 3.05 11.37 -18.24
C ARG A 63 1.60 11.25 -18.68
N ILE A 64 0.75 10.65 -17.83
CA ILE A 64 -0.68 10.46 -18.07
C ILE A 64 -1.44 11.53 -17.29
N HIS A 65 -1.32 12.78 -17.73
CA HIS A 65 -1.89 13.95 -17.05
C HIS A 65 -3.29 14.34 -17.58
N LYS A 66 -3.65 13.93 -18.79
CA LYS A 66 -4.99 14.19 -19.36
C LYS A 66 -5.99 13.13 -18.89
N VAL A 67 -7.14 13.57 -18.45
CA VAL A 67 -8.18 12.68 -17.88
C VAL A 67 -8.68 11.68 -18.92
N GLU A 68 -8.77 12.08 -20.19
CA GLU A 68 -9.15 11.21 -21.32
C GLU A 68 -8.16 10.05 -21.54
N HIS A 69 -6.91 10.20 -21.10
CA HIS A 69 -5.89 9.17 -21.25
C HIS A 69 -5.89 8.15 -20.08
N LEU A 70 -6.59 8.43 -18.96
CA LEU A 70 -6.59 7.55 -17.80
C LEU A 70 -7.16 6.17 -18.13
N MET A 71 -8.31 6.11 -18.78
CA MET A 71 -8.96 4.85 -19.11
C MET A 71 -8.16 4.01 -20.13
N PRO A 72 -7.71 4.55 -21.27
CA PRO A 72 -6.81 3.83 -22.18
C PRO A 72 -5.56 3.32 -21.48
N ALA A 73 -4.94 4.15 -20.62
CA ALA A 73 -3.75 3.76 -19.87
C ALA A 73 -4.03 2.60 -18.91
N LEU A 74 -5.13 2.64 -18.14
CA LEU A 74 -5.53 1.56 -17.26
C LEU A 74 -5.76 0.25 -18.02
N ARG A 75 -6.35 0.31 -19.21
CA ARG A 75 -6.55 -0.87 -20.10
C ARG A 75 -5.21 -1.44 -20.59
N CYS A 76 -4.34 -0.58 -21.12
CA CYS A 76 -3.01 -1.00 -21.58
C CYS A 76 -2.18 -1.61 -20.46
N LEU A 77 -2.16 -0.96 -19.29
CA LEU A 77 -1.41 -1.44 -18.12
C LEU A 77 -1.97 -2.76 -17.58
N SER A 78 -3.32 -2.91 -17.53
CA SER A 78 -3.96 -4.16 -17.11
C SER A 78 -3.69 -5.30 -18.10
N PHE A 79 -3.69 -5.01 -19.41
CA PHE A 79 -3.34 -6.00 -20.43
C PHE A 79 -1.87 -6.43 -20.33
N ALA A 80 -0.95 -5.48 -20.21
CA ALA A 80 0.46 -5.78 -20.03
C ALA A 80 0.73 -6.52 -18.71
N ALA A 81 0.06 -6.13 -17.61
CA ALA A 81 0.14 -6.85 -16.34
C ALA A 81 -0.34 -8.30 -16.46
N LEU A 82 -1.40 -8.56 -17.24
CA LEU A 82 -1.88 -9.92 -17.52
C LEU A 82 -0.84 -10.75 -18.27
N LEU A 83 -0.18 -10.18 -19.29
CA LEU A 83 0.89 -10.86 -20.02
C LEU A 83 2.06 -11.19 -19.07
N PHE A 84 2.46 -10.27 -18.22
CA PHE A 84 3.64 -10.44 -17.37
C PHE A 84 3.36 -11.28 -16.11
N VAL A 85 2.15 -11.28 -15.55
CA VAL A 85 1.79 -12.29 -14.54
C VAL A 85 1.72 -13.66 -15.19
N GLY A 86 1.21 -13.77 -16.43
CA GLY A 86 1.22 -15.00 -17.21
C GLY A 86 2.64 -15.50 -17.57
N PHE A 87 3.60 -14.60 -17.69
CA PHE A 87 5.00 -15.00 -17.93
C PHE A 87 5.58 -15.82 -16.77
N HIS A 88 5.12 -15.63 -15.53
CA HIS A 88 5.57 -16.43 -14.39
C HIS A 88 5.28 -17.94 -14.55
N PHE A 89 4.28 -18.34 -15.34
CA PHE A 89 4.04 -19.78 -15.65
C PHE A 89 5.21 -20.44 -16.41
N PHE A 90 6.07 -19.65 -17.05
CA PHE A 90 7.17 -20.13 -17.90
C PHE A 90 8.54 -19.89 -17.27
N THR A 91 8.62 -19.45 -16.02
CA THR A 91 9.90 -19.14 -15.37
C THR A 91 10.66 -20.38 -14.89
N GLY A 92 9.96 -21.51 -14.65
CA GLY A 92 10.55 -22.83 -14.39
C GLY A 92 11.58 -22.85 -13.25
N GLY A 93 11.43 -22.04 -12.18
CA GLY A 93 12.39 -21.95 -11.08
C GLY A 93 13.64 -21.13 -11.41
N SER A 94 13.77 -20.58 -12.62
CA SER A 94 14.90 -19.74 -13.00
C SER A 94 14.81 -18.36 -12.33
N PHE A 95 15.74 -18.04 -11.44
CA PHE A 95 15.81 -16.74 -10.76
C PHE A 95 15.79 -15.56 -11.76
N LEU A 96 16.57 -15.63 -12.83
CA LEU A 96 16.66 -14.55 -13.81
C LEU A 96 15.33 -14.32 -14.55
N LEU A 97 14.62 -15.38 -14.92
CA LEU A 97 13.31 -15.26 -15.56
C LEU A 97 12.25 -14.75 -14.59
N MET A 98 12.28 -15.19 -13.32
CA MET A 98 11.42 -14.66 -12.26
C MET A 98 11.69 -13.18 -12.00
N LEU A 99 12.96 -12.77 -11.98
CA LEU A 99 13.35 -11.38 -11.84
C LEU A 99 12.80 -10.52 -12.99
N LEU A 100 12.98 -10.97 -14.23
CA LEU A 100 12.47 -10.27 -15.41
C LEU A 100 10.93 -10.18 -15.37
N ALA A 101 10.25 -11.29 -15.08
CA ALA A 101 8.80 -11.31 -14.98
C ALA A 101 8.29 -10.37 -13.87
N THR A 102 8.96 -10.36 -12.70
CA THR A 102 8.63 -9.50 -11.55
C THR A 102 8.82 -8.03 -11.90
N VAL A 103 9.92 -7.65 -12.56
CA VAL A 103 10.16 -6.27 -13.00
C VAL A 103 9.08 -5.82 -13.98
N LEU A 104 8.82 -6.60 -15.02
CA LEU A 104 7.84 -6.25 -16.05
C LEU A 104 6.41 -6.16 -15.49
N PHE A 105 6.03 -7.10 -14.62
CA PHE A 105 4.74 -7.07 -13.94
C PHE A 105 4.57 -5.84 -13.06
N ASN A 106 5.55 -5.54 -12.21
CA ASN A 106 5.49 -4.40 -11.29
C ASN A 106 5.62 -3.05 -12.00
N LEU A 107 6.31 -2.98 -13.14
CA LEU A 107 6.33 -1.80 -14.00
C LEU A 107 4.92 -1.41 -14.47
N CYS A 108 4.08 -2.41 -14.74
CA CYS A 108 2.70 -2.19 -15.17
C CYS A 108 1.76 -1.96 -13.97
N CYS A 109 1.91 -2.72 -12.88
CA CYS A 109 1.02 -2.64 -11.71
C CYS A 109 1.22 -1.36 -10.89
N GLY A 110 2.44 -0.80 -10.84
CA GLY A 110 2.73 0.42 -10.08
C GLY A 110 1.79 1.57 -10.40
N PRO A 111 1.66 2.00 -11.65
CA PRO A 111 0.83 3.13 -12.04
C PRO A 111 -0.68 2.89 -11.94
N ILE A 112 -1.15 1.64 -11.86
CA ILE A 112 -2.58 1.31 -11.86
C ILE A 112 -3.30 1.96 -10.67
N ILE A 113 -2.73 1.88 -9.46
CA ILE A 113 -3.36 2.46 -8.26
C ILE A 113 -3.49 3.99 -8.40
N PRO A 114 -2.43 4.77 -8.59
CA PRO A 114 -2.55 6.21 -8.66
C PRO A 114 -3.39 6.70 -9.85
N LEU A 115 -3.38 6.00 -10.99
CA LEU A 115 -4.21 6.38 -12.14
C LEU A 115 -5.69 6.08 -11.91
N SER A 116 -6.02 4.94 -11.29
CA SER A 116 -7.40 4.61 -10.92
C SER A 116 -7.94 5.53 -9.82
N ASP A 117 -7.10 5.91 -8.85
CA ASP A 117 -7.43 6.90 -7.83
C ASP A 117 -7.61 8.31 -8.45
N ALA A 118 -6.79 8.69 -9.43
CA ALA A 118 -6.96 9.95 -10.17
C ALA A 118 -8.29 10.00 -10.92
N MET A 119 -8.69 8.88 -11.55
CA MET A 119 -9.99 8.75 -12.22
C MET A 119 -11.16 8.81 -11.23
N ALA A 120 -11.05 8.13 -10.07
CA ALA A 120 -12.05 8.20 -9.02
C ALA A 120 -12.20 9.61 -8.46
N ASN A 121 -11.08 10.31 -8.21
CA ASN A 121 -11.07 11.70 -7.76
C ASN A 121 -11.67 12.66 -8.79
N HIS A 122 -11.43 12.44 -10.09
CA HIS A 122 -12.05 13.22 -11.16
C HIS A 122 -13.57 13.15 -11.07
N TYR A 123 -14.15 11.95 -11.04
CA TYR A 123 -15.59 11.79 -10.92
C TYR A 123 -16.17 12.24 -9.56
N SER A 124 -15.39 12.13 -8.50
CA SER A 124 -15.79 12.64 -7.17
C SER A 124 -15.93 14.16 -7.17
N ARG A 125 -15.01 14.89 -7.82
CA ARG A 125 -15.12 16.36 -8.01
C ARG A 125 -16.35 16.78 -8.82
N LEU A 126 -16.83 15.91 -9.70
CA LEU A 126 -18.07 16.10 -10.47
C LEU A 126 -19.32 15.64 -9.71
N ASN A 127 -19.21 15.28 -8.43
CA ASN A 127 -20.27 14.72 -7.58
C ASN A 127 -20.96 13.46 -8.17
N MET A 128 -20.25 12.68 -9.00
CA MET A 128 -20.77 11.46 -9.60
C MET A 128 -20.52 10.21 -8.75
N LEU A 129 -19.64 10.29 -7.74
CA LEU A 129 -19.36 9.23 -6.78
C LEU A 129 -18.79 9.79 -5.48
N ASP A 130 -18.91 9.01 -4.40
CA ASP A 130 -18.17 9.21 -3.16
C ASP A 130 -16.86 8.40 -3.22
N TYR A 131 -15.70 9.07 -3.12
CA TYR A 131 -14.40 8.42 -3.22
C TYR A 131 -14.20 7.36 -2.12
N GLY A 132 -14.57 7.67 -0.87
CA GLY A 132 -14.37 6.77 0.26
C GLY A 132 -15.17 5.46 0.10
N ARG A 133 -16.45 5.58 -0.26
CA ARG A 133 -17.31 4.42 -0.53
C ARG A 133 -16.84 3.61 -1.73
N THR A 134 -16.34 4.29 -2.76
CA THR A 134 -15.80 3.62 -3.96
C THR A 134 -14.52 2.87 -3.64
N ARG A 135 -13.62 3.50 -2.86
CA ARG A 135 -12.32 2.93 -2.48
C ARG A 135 -12.46 1.74 -1.52
N LEU A 136 -13.54 1.70 -0.74
CA LEU A 136 -13.85 0.57 0.16
C LEU A 136 -13.98 -0.76 -0.59
N TRP A 137 -14.45 -0.76 -1.85
CA TRP A 137 -14.51 -1.96 -2.70
C TRP A 137 -13.13 -2.58 -2.91
N GLY A 138 -12.07 -1.75 -2.95
CA GLY A 138 -10.70 -2.25 -2.99
C GLY A 138 -10.32 -3.03 -1.74
N SER A 139 -10.66 -2.55 -0.55
CA SER A 139 -10.39 -3.28 0.70
C SER A 139 -11.20 -4.57 0.80
N ILE A 140 -12.48 -4.55 0.43
CA ILE A 140 -13.33 -5.76 0.36
C ILE A 140 -12.72 -6.79 -0.61
N ALA A 141 -12.27 -6.33 -1.77
CA ALA A 141 -11.66 -7.20 -2.77
C ALA A 141 -10.34 -7.79 -2.31
N PHE A 142 -9.49 -7.00 -1.61
CA PHE A 142 -8.26 -7.50 -1.02
C PHE A 142 -8.52 -8.60 0.00
N ILE A 143 -9.48 -8.38 0.92
CA ILE A 143 -9.94 -9.38 1.90
C ILE A 143 -10.43 -10.65 1.19
N ALA A 144 -11.25 -10.51 0.15
CA ALA A 144 -11.72 -11.64 -0.63
C ALA A 144 -10.56 -12.38 -1.31
N GLY A 145 -9.61 -11.66 -1.92
CA GLY A 145 -8.44 -12.24 -2.60
C GLY A 145 -7.57 -13.04 -1.64
N SER A 146 -7.19 -12.45 -0.50
CA SER A 146 -6.34 -13.12 0.49
C SER A 146 -7.03 -14.32 1.16
N THR A 147 -8.34 -14.22 1.42
CA THR A 147 -9.12 -15.33 1.98
C THR A 147 -9.28 -16.47 0.97
N VAL A 148 -9.68 -16.16 -0.26
CA VAL A 148 -9.92 -17.16 -1.30
C VAL A 148 -8.63 -17.89 -1.68
N VAL A 149 -7.53 -17.17 -1.90
CA VAL A 149 -6.27 -17.80 -2.25
C VAL A 149 -5.74 -18.67 -1.10
N GLY A 150 -5.82 -18.19 0.15
CA GLY A 150 -5.40 -18.98 1.31
C GLY A 150 -6.15 -20.33 1.39
N PHE A 151 -7.47 -20.31 1.16
CA PHE A 151 -8.27 -21.54 1.11
C PHE A 151 -7.91 -22.45 -0.08
N LEU A 152 -7.69 -21.86 -1.28
CA LEU A 152 -7.33 -22.63 -2.47
C LEU A 152 -5.95 -23.27 -2.32
N VAL A 153 -4.98 -22.55 -1.77
CA VAL A 153 -3.63 -23.08 -1.52
C VAL A 153 -3.65 -24.21 -0.51
N ALA A 154 -4.36 -24.04 0.62
CA ALA A 154 -4.50 -25.09 1.63
C ALA A 154 -5.13 -26.38 1.08
N LYS A 155 -5.98 -26.29 0.04
CA LYS A 155 -6.69 -27.43 -0.52
C LYS A 155 -6.02 -28.03 -1.76
N PHE A 156 -5.43 -27.20 -2.61
CA PHE A 156 -4.97 -27.58 -3.95
C PHE A 156 -3.48 -27.31 -4.21
N GLY A 157 -2.77 -26.74 -3.22
CA GLY A 157 -1.34 -26.45 -3.33
C GLY A 157 -1.00 -25.04 -3.80
N THR A 158 0.28 -24.71 -3.74
CA THR A 158 0.86 -23.36 -3.93
C THR A 158 0.71 -22.80 -5.34
N ASP A 159 0.56 -23.63 -6.35
CA ASP A 159 0.28 -23.19 -7.74
C ASP A 159 -0.99 -22.34 -7.84
N MET A 160 -1.94 -22.52 -6.90
CA MET A 160 -3.17 -21.72 -6.85
C MET A 160 -2.89 -20.23 -6.64
N ILE A 161 -1.73 -19.85 -6.10
CA ILE A 161 -1.32 -18.45 -5.94
C ILE A 161 -1.24 -17.80 -7.32
N LEU A 162 -0.49 -18.42 -8.23
CA LEU A 162 -0.30 -17.88 -9.58
C LEU A 162 -1.60 -17.90 -10.41
N TYR A 163 -2.36 -19.02 -10.37
CA TYR A 163 -3.65 -19.12 -11.06
C TYR A 163 -4.66 -18.07 -10.57
N THR A 164 -4.75 -17.87 -9.25
CA THR A 164 -5.69 -16.91 -8.66
C THR A 164 -5.27 -15.47 -8.94
N ALA A 165 -3.97 -15.15 -8.89
CA ALA A 165 -3.45 -13.85 -9.28
C ALA A 165 -3.74 -13.56 -10.75
N PHE A 166 -3.46 -14.52 -11.65
CA PHE A 166 -3.77 -14.39 -13.08
C PHE A 166 -5.27 -14.14 -13.32
N ALA A 167 -6.13 -14.93 -12.68
CA ALA A 167 -7.59 -14.78 -12.79
C ALA A 167 -8.05 -13.38 -12.28
N GLY A 168 -7.47 -12.87 -11.19
CA GLY A 168 -7.78 -11.55 -10.67
C GLY A 168 -7.35 -10.42 -11.62
N VAL A 169 -6.15 -10.52 -12.21
CA VAL A 169 -5.69 -9.54 -13.21
C VAL A 169 -6.53 -9.62 -14.48
N LEU A 170 -6.89 -10.83 -14.93
CA LEU A 170 -7.82 -11.02 -16.06
C LEU A 170 -9.19 -10.40 -15.78
N MET A 171 -9.74 -10.62 -14.59
CA MET A 171 -10.98 -9.99 -14.15
C MET A 171 -10.88 -8.46 -14.21
N SER A 172 -9.78 -7.88 -13.70
CA SER A 172 -9.53 -6.44 -13.76
C SER A 172 -9.54 -5.92 -15.20
N LEU A 173 -8.85 -6.61 -16.11
CA LEU A 173 -8.82 -6.26 -17.53
C LEU A 173 -10.21 -6.33 -18.17
N VAL A 174 -10.95 -7.43 -17.98
CA VAL A 174 -12.30 -7.62 -18.54
C VAL A 174 -13.25 -6.51 -18.06
N LEU A 175 -13.17 -6.16 -16.78
CA LEU A 175 -13.97 -5.09 -16.21
C LEU A 175 -13.56 -3.70 -16.75
N ALA A 176 -12.26 -3.48 -16.98
CA ALA A 176 -11.74 -2.25 -17.58
C ALA A 176 -12.18 -2.05 -19.04
N MET A 177 -12.43 -3.14 -19.80
CA MET A 177 -12.84 -3.03 -21.20
C MET A 177 -14.26 -2.44 -21.39
N ARG A 178 -15.07 -2.42 -20.34
CA ARG A 178 -16.38 -1.78 -20.37
C ARG A 178 -16.23 -0.25 -20.39
N ASN A 179 -17.14 0.45 -21.05
CA ASN A 179 -17.19 1.92 -21.00
C ASN A 179 -18.19 2.36 -19.93
N PRO A 180 -17.88 3.35 -19.09
CA PRO A 180 -18.87 3.99 -18.26
C PRO A 180 -19.86 4.79 -19.14
N ASN A 181 -21.05 5.06 -18.61
CA ASN A 181 -22.07 5.85 -19.32
C ASN A 181 -21.67 7.33 -19.47
N VAL A 182 -20.73 7.82 -18.65
CA VAL A 182 -20.12 9.15 -18.76
C VAL A 182 -18.60 8.96 -18.88
N MET A 183 -18.06 9.36 -20.03
CA MET A 183 -16.61 9.29 -20.27
C MET A 183 -15.89 10.42 -19.53
N PRO A 184 -14.66 10.17 -19.03
CA PRO A 184 -13.87 11.22 -18.38
C PRO A 184 -13.39 12.24 -19.41
N VAL A 185 -13.68 13.52 -19.17
CA VAL A 185 -13.30 14.65 -20.05
C VAL A 185 -12.70 15.77 -19.21
N THR A 186 -11.66 16.40 -19.72
CA THR A 186 -11.01 17.56 -19.06
C THR A 186 -11.85 18.82 -19.30
N HIS A 187 -12.30 19.48 -18.24
CA HIS A 187 -13.04 20.74 -18.30
C HIS A 187 -12.17 21.99 -18.12
N SER A 188 -10.94 21.85 -17.63
CA SER A 188 -9.95 22.95 -17.50
C SER A 188 -8.53 22.40 -17.33
N GLU A 189 -7.56 22.95 -18.05
CA GLU A 189 -6.14 22.72 -17.78
C GLU A 189 -5.70 23.64 -16.63
N GLN A 190 -5.70 23.14 -15.41
CA GLN A 190 -4.91 23.74 -14.35
C GLN A 190 -3.45 23.31 -14.51
N GLN A 191 -2.59 24.21 -14.94
CA GLN A 191 -1.14 24.02 -14.87
C GLN A 191 -0.73 23.92 -13.40
N ALA A 192 -0.52 22.69 -12.92
CA ALA A 192 0.07 22.48 -11.62
C ALA A 192 1.52 22.99 -11.64
N VAL A 193 1.81 23.98 -10.81
CA VAL A 193 3.20 24.42 -10.56
C VAL A 193 3.96 23.20 -10.02
N ARG A 194 4.97 22.75 -10.78
CA ARG A 194 5.78 21.60 -10.38
C ARG A 194 6.71 22.01 -9.24
N PRO A 195 6.54 21.44 -8.05
CA PRO A 195 7.38 21.78 -6.92
C PRO A 195 8.81 21.26 -7.11
N LYS A 196 9.79 22.01 -6.62
CA LYS A 196 11.21 21.62 -6.67
C LYS A 196 11.53 20.65 -5.53
N LEU A 197 11.38 19.36 -5.76
CA LEU A 197 11.61 18.29 -4.79
C LEU A 197 12.96 18.39 -4.07
N GLY A 198 14.01 18.79 -4.78
CA GLY A 198 15.36 18.90 -4.22
C GLY A 198 15.53 20.03 -3.20
N GLU A 199 14.71 21.08 -3.23
CA GLU A 199 14.73 22.15 -2.22
C GLU A 199 14.15 21.66 -0.90
N LEU A 200 13.04 20.91 -0.94
CA LEU A 200 12.40 20.32 0.24
C LEU A 200 13.31 19.33 0.99
N LEU A 201 14.13 18.56 0.27
CA LEU A 201 15.08 17.64 0.90
C LEU A 201 16.24 18.34 1.65
N ARG A 202 16.37 19.67 1.55
CA ARG A 202 17.31 20.46 2.36
C ARG A 202 16.68 20.96 3.67
N GLU A 203 15.37 20.90 3.81
CA GLU A 203 14.67 21.30 5.03
C GLU A 203 14.78 20.19 6.09
N SER A 204 15.39 20.48 7.24
CA SER A 204 15.60 19.50 8.33
C SER A 204 14.28 18.89 8.82
N SER A 205 13.18 19.65 8.88
CA SER A 205 11.85 19.18 9.25
C SER A 205 11.32 18.12 8.29
N VAL A 206 11.50 18.34 6.98
CA VAL A 206 11.10 17.39 5.93
C VAL A 206 11.93 16.11 6.01
N VAL A 207 13.25 16.23 6.17
CA VAL A 207 14.13 15.04 6.29
C VAL A 207 13.79 14.23 7.54
N LYS A 208 13.56 14.87 8.70
CA LYS A 208 13.12 14.19 9.93
C LYS A 208 11.79 13.48 9.72
N PHE A 209 10.80 14.14 9.08
CA PHE A 209 9.51 13.53 8.78
C PHE A 209 9.65 12.31 7.87
N LEU A 210 10.40 12.41 6.77
CA LEU A 210 10.63 11.30 5.85
C LEU A 210 11.38 10.14 6.53
N ALA A 211 12.37 10.43 7.38
CA ALA A 211 13.08 9.41 8.15
C ALA A 211 12.17 8.70 9.17
N LEU A 212 11.33 9.47 9.90
CA LEU A 212 10.35 8.91 10.81
C LEU A 212 9.38 7.97 10.09
N MET A 213 8.84 8.42 8.97
CA MET A 213 7.91 7.61 8.18
C MET A 213 8.59 6.41 7.51
N ALA A 214 9.85 6.54 7.08
CA ALA A 214 10.64 5.42 6.59
C ALA A 214 10.81 4.32 7.67
N LEU A 215 11.12 4.69 8.90
CA LEU A 215 11.21 3.75 10.01
C LEU A 215 9.87 3.09 10.33
N LEU A 216 8.78 3.85 10.45
CA LEU A 216 7.47 3.32 10.81
C LEU A 216 6.89 2.43 9.70
N GLN A 217 6.86 2.90 8.46
CA GLN A 217 6.29 2.16 7.34
C GLN A 217 7.22 1.07 6.82
N GLY A 218 8.53 1.34 6.76
CA GLY A 218 9.54 0.37 6.35
C GLY A 218 9.66 -0.83 7.29
N SER A 219 9.27 -0.69 8.58
CA SER A 219 9.21 -1.80 9.54
C SER A 219 8.25 -2.92 9.12
N HIS A 220 7.37 -2.69 8.15
CA HIS A 220 6.45 -3.69 7.60
C HIS A 220 7.10 -4.59 6.52
N ALA A 221 8.32 -4.30 6.09
CA ALA A 221 8.96 -4.99 4.97
C ALA A 221 9.09 -6.50 5.18
N ALA A 222 9.60 -6.94 6.34
CA ALA A 222 9.71 -8.35 6.69
C ALA A 222 8.33 -9.04 6.74
N TYR A 223 7.31 -8.35 7.24
CA TYR A 223 5.95 -8.85 7.29
C TYR A 223 5.37 -9.09 5.89
N TYR A 224 5.53 -8.13 4.97
CA TYR A 224 5.02 -8.25 3.61
C TYR A 224 5.65 -9.41 2.83
N SER A 225 6.88 -9.76 3.14
CA SER A 225 7.63 -10.78 2.41
C SER A 225 7.64 -12.14 3.09
N PHE A 226 7.71 -12.19 4.41
CA PHE A 226 8.01 -13.43 5.12
C PHE A 226 6.94 -13.89 6.11
N SER A 227 5.89 -13.12 6.36
CA SER A 227 4.87 -13.54 7.33
C SER A 227 4.15 -14.83 6.92
N ALA A 228 3.84 -15.00 5.65
CA ALA A 228 3.18 -16.22 5.17
C ALA A 228 4.08 -17.44 5.29
N ILE A 229 5.36 -17.33 4.90
CA ILE A 229 6.37 -18.37 5.04
C ILE A 229 6.53 -18.73 6.52
N TYR A 230 6.80 -17.73 7.37
CA TYR A 230 7.00 -17.92 8.81
C TYR A 230 5.81 -18.61 9.51
N TRP A 231 4.59 -18.21 9.19
CA TRP A 231 3.42 -18.83 9.80
C TRP A 231 3.13 -20.22 9.26
N LYS A 232 3.44 -20.51 8.00
CA LYS A 232 3.37 -21.86 7.42
C LYS A 232 4.40 -22.78 8.06
N GLU A 233 5.64 -22.34 8.21
CA GLU A 233 6.70 -23.08 8.92
C GLU A 233 6.31 -23.40 10.37
N ALA A 234 5.55 -22.49 11.03
CA ALA A 234 4.99 -22.70 12.37
C ALA A 234 3.78 -23.64 12.42
N GLY A 235 3.35 -24.19 11.28
CA GLY A 235 2.26 -25.16 11.18
C GLY A 235 0.86 -24.55 10.97
N HIS A 236 0.75 -23.26 10.70
CA HIS A 236 -0.56 -22.66 10.35
C HIS A 236 -0.87 -22.94 8.88
N SER A 237 -2.13 -23.33 8.61
CA SER A 237 -2.60 -23.51 7.24
C SER A 237 -2.66 -22.19 6.49
N GLU A 238 -2.53 -22.22 5.17
CA GLU A 238 -2.58 -21.05 4.30
C GLU A 238 -3.97 -20.36 4.38
N ALA A 239 -5.02 -21.11 4.70
CA ALA A 239 -6.34 -20.53 4.98
C ALA A 239 -6.30 -19.61 6.23
N ILE A 240 -5.65 -20.04 7.31
CA ILE A 240 -5.44 -19.22 8.52
C ILE A 240 -4.60 -17.98 8.16
N ILE A 241 -3.55 -18.14 7.38
CA ILE A 241 -2.71 -17.04 6.91
C ILE A 241 -3.55 -16.01 6.15
N GLY A 242 -4.41 -16.45 5.23
CA GLY A 242 -5.32 -15.56 4.50
C GLY A 242 -6.29 -14.81 5.40
N TYR A 243 -6.86 -15.47 6.43
CA TYR A 243 -7.70 -14.80 7.43
C TYR A 243 -6.95 -13.79 8.28
N LEU A 244 -5.72 -14.08 8.67
CA LEU A 244 -4.88 -13.14 9.43
C LEU A 244 -4.59 -11.88 8.61
N TRP A 245 -4.22 -12.01 7.34
CA TRP A 245 -4.02 -10.87 6.45
C TRP A 245 -5.32 -10.06 6.26
N SER A 246 -6.44 -10.75 6.09
CA SER A 246 -7.77 -10.12 6.00
C SER A 246 -8.11 -9.32 7.25
N LEU A 247 -7.82 -9.88 8.44
CA LEU A 247 -8.05 -9.20 9.73
C LEU A 247 -7.21 -7.91 9.84
N GLY A 248 -5.97 -7.92 9.36
CA GLY A 248 -5.13 -6.71 9.30
C GLY A 248 -5.78 -5.60 8.49
N VAL A 249 -6.32 -5.92 7.32
CA VAL A 249 -7.04 -4.94 6.47
C VAL A 249 -8.35 -4.48 7.10
N VAL A 250 -9.08 -5.36 7.79
CA VAL A 250 -10.29 -4.98 8.54
C VAL A 250 -9.94 -3.97 9.64
N ALA A 251 -8.85 -4.21 10.39
CA ALA A 251 -8.37 -3.28 11.42
C ALA A 251 -7.97 -1.93 10.83
N GLU A 252 -7.29 -1.94 9.68
CA GLU A 252 -6.91 -0.73 8.94
C GLU A 252 -8.15 0.09 8.55
N VAL A 253 -9.12 -0.55 7.90
CA VAL A 253 -10.38 0.08 7.46
C VAL A 253 -11.16 0.66 8.65
N ALA A 254 -11.23 -0.07 9.76
CA ALA A 254 -11.89 0.38 10.98
C ALA A 254 -11.22 1.65 11.54
N VAL A 255 -9.88 1.69 11.57
CA VAL A 255 -9.12 2.86 12.03
C VAL A 255 -9.35 4.05 11.11
N PHE A 256 -9.29 3.87 9.78
CA PHE A 256 -9.59 4.96 8.83
C PHE A 256 -11.03 5.49 9.00
N ALA A 257 -12.03 4.60 9.09
CA ALA A 257 -13.43 4.96 9.21
C ALA A 257 -13.73 5.71 10.52
N LEU A 258 -13.09 5.32 11.61
CA LEU A 258 -13.31 5.87 12.94
C LEU A 258 -12.30 6.95 13.33
N SER A 259 -11.35 7.30 12.47
CA SER A 259 -10.20 8.16 12.77
C SER A 259 -10.57 9.49 13.41
N LYS A 260 -11.59 10.18 12.88
CA LYS A 260 -12.08 11.44 13.42
C LYS A 260 -12.60 11.30 14.86
N ARG A 261 -13.21 10.15 15.19
CA ARG A 261 -13.76 9.88 16.53
C ARG A 261 -12.66 9.40 17.49
N LEU A 262 -11.75 8.55 17.01
CA LEU A 262 -10.71 7.93 17.85
C LEU A 262 -9.60 8.91 18.20
N PHE A 263 -9.21 9.79 17.26
CA PHE A 263 -8.02 10.63 17.37
C PHE A 263 -8.34 12.13 17.49
N SER A 264 -9.60 12.49 17.74
CA SER A 264 -9.99 13.88 18.00
C SER A 264 -9.20 14.43 19.19
N GLY A 265 -8.53 15.56 18.98
CA GLY A 265 -7.71 16.22 20.01
C GLY A 265 -6.32 15.59 20.24
N TRP A 266 -5.94 14.53 19.52
CA TRP A 266 -4.59 13.99 19.62
C TRP A 266 -3.61 14.85 18.82
N SER A 267 -2.46 15.16 19.44
CA SER A 267 -1.37 15.84 18.73
C SER A 267 -0.70 14.90 17.71
N LEU A 268 -0.10 15.46 16.67
CA LEU A 268 0.70 14.69 15.71
C LEU A 268 1.80 13.89 16.42
N ARG A 269 2.44 14.48 17.42
CA ARG A 269 3.45 13.81 18.24
C ARG A 269 2.89 12.58 18.94
N THR A 270 1.70 12.69 19.54
CA THR A 270 1.04 11.56 20.21
C THR A 270 0.76 10.43 19.23
N LEU A 271 0.23 10.74 18.03
CA LEU A 271 -0.04 9.74 16.99
C LEU A 271 1.24 8.99 16.57
N PHE A 272 2.34 9.72 16.31
CA PHE A 272 3.60 9.09 15.93
C PHE A 272 4.24 8.27 17.05
N VAL A 273 4.18 8.74 18.30
CA VAL A 273 4.71 8.00 19.46
C VAL A 273 3.92 6.70 19.68
N VAL A 274 2.58 6.76 19.63
CA VAL A 274 1.75 5.56 19.78
C VAL A 274 1.96 4.59 18.62
N ALA A 275 2.11 5.08 17.39
CA ALA A 275 2.47 4.24 16.25
C ALA A 275 3.83 3.55 16.43
N ALA A 276 4.84 4.27 16.91
CA ALA A 276 6.17 3.73 17.15
C ALA A 276 6.18 2.65 18.26
N ILE A 277 5.48 2.90 19.36
CA ILE A 277 5.28 1.89 20.43
C ILE A 277 4.50 0.68 19.87
N GLY A 278 3.48 0.93 19.05
CA GLY A 278 2.74 -0.12 18.36
C GLY A 278 3.62 -0.97 17.47
N VAL A 279 4.55 -0.36 16.71
CA VAL A 279 5.55 -1.07 15.89
C VAL A 279 6.44 -1.97 16.75
N MET A 280 6.98 -1.43 17.87
CA MET A 280 7.79 -2.24 18.81
C MET A 280 7.02 -3.43 19.35
N ALA A 281 5.81 -3.20 19.84
CA ALA A 281 4.97 -4.26 20.40
C ALA A 281 4.59 -5.29 19.33
N ARG A 282 4.13 -4.85 18.16
CA ARG A 282 3.69 -5.73 17.08
C ARG A 282 4.80 -6.67 16.63
N TRP A 283 5.96 -6.12 16.28
CA TRP A 283 7.05 -6.93 15.76
C TRP A 283 7.78 -7.71 16.85
N GLY A 284 7.85 -7.20 18.09
CA GLY A 284 8.34 -7.94 19.24
C GLY A 284 7.48 -9.17 19.55
N ILE A 285 6.15 -9.05 19.51
CA ILE A 285 5.23 -10.19 19.66
C ILE A 285 5.43 -11.17 18.49
N THR A 286 5.52 -10.67 17.23
CA THR A 286 5.71 -11.50 16.05
C THR A 286 7.02 -12.30 16.13
N ALA A 287 8.10 -11.70 16.61
CA ALA A 287 9.38 -12.37 16.80
C ALA A 287 9.38 -13.42 17.92
N SER A 288 8.47 -13.27 18.90
CA SER A 288 8.46 -14.09 20.13
C SER A 288 7.56 -15.30 20.04
N THR A 289 6.49 -15.27 19.25
CA THR A 289 5.48 -16.34 19.24
C THR A 289 4.65 -16.37 17.97
N THR A 290 4.23 -17.57 17.60
CA THR A 290 3.29 -17.85 16.51
C THR A 290 1.93 -18.38 17.03
N ALA A 291 1.67 -18.26 18.35
CA ALA A 291 0.38 -18.63 18.91
C ALA A 291 -0.75 -17.82 18.22
N ILE A 292 -1.82 -18.49 17.79
CA ILE A 292 -2.89 -17.87 16.98
C ILE A 292 -3.51 -16.64 17.65
N PHE A 293 -3.69 -16.66 18.98
CA PHE A 293 -4.21 -15.50 19.71
C PHE A 293 -3.27 -14.29 19.60
N ALA A 294 -1.95 -14.50 19.72
CA ALA A 294 -0.96 -13.44 19.56
C ALA A 294 -0.94 -12.91 18.12
N LEU A 295 -1.05 -13.79 17.13
CA LEU A 295 -1.14 -13.37 15.71
C LEU A 295 -2.40 -12.55 15.43
N VAL A 296 -3.54 -12.90 16.04
CA VAL A 296 -4.76 -12.07 15.95
C VAL A 296 -4.50 -10.66 16.54
N MET A 297 -3.86 -10.56 17.71
CA MET A 297 -3.50 -9.26 18.31
C MET A 297 -2.53 -8.47 17.41
N VAL A 298 -1.52 -9.12 16.86
CA VAL A 298 -0.57 -8.55 15.90
C VAL A 298 -1.30 -7.97 14.68
N GLN A 299 -2.33 -8.64 14.18
CA GLN A 299 -3.09 -8.14 13.04
C GLN A 299 -4.00 -6.96 13.41
N LEU A 300 -4.60 -6.95 14.58
CA LEU A 300 -5.35 -5.79 15.07
C LEU A 300 -4.43 -4.55 15.24
N LEU A 301 -3.19 -4.77 15.69
CA LEU A 301 -2.19 -3.70 15.79
C LEU A 301 -1.80 -3.10 14.42
N HIS A 302 -2.15 -3.76 13.29
CA HIS A 302 -1.93 -3.18 11.96
C HIS A 302 -2.62 -1.83 11.79
N GLY A 303 -3.82 -1.67 12.33
CA GLY A 303 -4.52 -0.39 12.35
C GLY A 303 -3.73 0.73 13.04
N VAL A 304 -2.97 0.40 14.09
CA VAL A 304 -2.13 1.36 14.82
C VAL A 304 -0.81 1.61 14.06
N THR A 305 -0.13 0.54 13.64
CA THR A 305 1.22 0.66 13.06
C THR A 305 1.20 1.20 11.64
N PHE A 306 0.16 0.93 10.86
CA PHE A 306 0.02 1.38 9.47
C PHE A 306 -0.97 2.54 9.34
N ALA A 307 -2.28 2.31 9.65
CA ALA A 307 -3.31 3.28 9.34
C ALA A 307 -3.17 4.57 10.17
N MET A 308 -2.95 4.47 11.48
CA MET A 308 -2.77 5.65 12.33
C MET A 308 -1.49 6.43 11.96
N ALA A 309 -0.37 5.74 11.70
CA ALA A 309 0.86 6.37 11.22
C ALA A 309 0.64 7.09 9.88
N HIS A 310 -0.13 6.49 8.96
CA HIS A 310 -0.47 7.11 7.68
C HIS A 310 -1.37 8.34 7.86
N ILE A 311 -2.38 8.27 8.73
CA ILE A 311 -3.23 9.42 9.08
C ILE A 311 -2.37 10.58 9.62
N ALA A 312 -1.46 10.29 10.55
CA ALA A 312 -0.55 11.30 11.10
C ALA A 312 0.35 11.91 10.01
N ALA A 313 0.83 11.07 9.07
CA ALA A 313 1.61 11.55 7.93
C ALA A 313 0.81 12.50 7.03
N ILE A 314 -0.44 12.15 6.71
CA ILE A 314 -1.31 13.00 5.90
C ILE A 314 -1.62 14.31 6.62
N GLN A 315 -1.89 14.28 7.93
CA GLN A 315 -2.10 15.49 8.72
C GLN A 315 -0.85 16.38 8.75
N TYR A 316 0.33 15.79 8.89
CA TYR A 316 1.60 16.52 8.81
C TYR A 316 1.77 17.20 7.45
N ILE A 317 1.51 16.48 6.35
CA ILE A 317 1.59 17.01 4.99
C ILE A 317 0.58 18.17 4.80
N GLN A 318 -0.64 18.00 5.30
CA GLN A 318 -1.71 19.02 5.22
C GLN A 318 -1.43 20.27 6.07
N SER A 319 -0.56 20.19 7.07
CA SER A 319 -0.12 21.34 7.85
C SER A 319 0.94 22.21 7.15
N GLU A 320 1.45 21.74 6.00
CA GLU A 320 2.39 22.51 5.18
C GLU A 320 1.68 23.53 4.27
N GLU A 321 2.44 24.50 3.77
CA GLU A 321 1.97 25.43 2.74
C GLU A 321 1.49 24.66 1.49
N GLN A 322 0.43 25.15 0.86
CA GLN A 322 -0.24 24.49 -0.25
C GLN A 322 0.72 24.15 -1.42
N ASN A 323 1.72 25.00 -1.69
CA ASN A 323 2.75 24.79 -2.71
C ASN A 323 3.70 23.62 -2.36
N LYS A 324 3.91 23.32 -1.05
CA LYS A 324 4.77 22.24 -0.56
C LYS A 324 4.03 20.92 -0.39
N MET A 325 2.72 20.94 -0.14
CA MET A 325 1.92 19.72 0.14
C MET A 325 2.06 18.65 -0.94
N VAL A 326 1.91 19.02 -2.21
CA VAL A 326 1.99 18.08 -3.34
C VAL A 326 3.38 17.47 -3.46
N ALA A 327 4.43 18.30 -3.25
CA ALA A 327 5.81 17.84 -3.30
C ALA A 327 6.13 16.89 -2.14
N LEU A 328 5.69 17.25 -0.94
CA LEU A 328 5.92 16.43 0.25
C LEU A 328 5.15 15.11 0.18
N GLN A 329 3.93 15.11 -0.37
CA GLN A 329 3.17 13.89 -0.65
C GLN A 329 3.92 12.99 -1.66
N ALA A 330 4.50 13.57 -2.70
CA ALA A 330 5.29 12.82 -3.68
C ALA A 330 6.56 12.22 -3.04
N LEU A 331 7.28 12.98 -2.21
CA LEU A 331 8.44 12.50 -1.46
C LEU A 331 8.06 11.39 -0.46
N TYR A 332 6.95 11.53 0.25
CA TYR A 332 6.43 10.52 1.17
C TYR A 332 6.12 9.20 0.44
N ASN A 333 5.48 9.27 -0.71
CA ASN A 333 5.17 8.08 -1.49
C ASN A 333 6.43 7.44 -2.10
N ALA A 334 7.39 8.26 -2.56
CA ALA A 334 8.59 7.75 -3.22
C ALA A 334 9.63 7.20 -2.23
N ILE A 335 9.89 7.90 -1.12
CA ILE A 335 10.99 7.55 -0.21
C ILE A 335 10.51 6.54 0.85
N PRO A 336 9.61 6.88 1.82
CA PRO A 336 9.16 5.93 2.83
C PRO A 336 8.42 4.73 2.27
N LEU A 337 7.40 4.96 1.43
CA LEU A 337 6.51 3.90 0.94
C LEU A 337 7.01 3.17 -0.31
N GLY A 338 8.00 3.74 -0.99
CA GLY A 338 8.62 3.14 -2.17
C GLY A 338 10.01 2.61 -1.92
N ALA A 339 11.02 3.48 -2.06
CA ALA A 339 12.42 3.10 -2.05
C ALA A 339 12.86 2.44 -0.72
N PHE A 340 12.40 2.97 0.42
CA PHE A 340 12.80 2.44 1.72
C PHE A 340 12.16 1.07 2.01
N ILE A 341 10.87 0.86 1.67
CA ILE A 341 10.27 -0.48 1.75
C ILE A 341 11.00 -1.45 0.83
N ALA A 342 11.34 -1.05 -0.40
CA ALA A 342 12.10 -1.90 -1.33
C ALA A 342 13.45 -2.33 -0.74
N LEU A 343 14.21 -1.38 -0.19
CA LEU A 343 15.49 -1.64 0.47
C LEU A 343 15.31 -2.59 1.67
N MET A 344 14.38 -2.27 2.57
CA MET A 344 14.15 -3.06 3.77
C MET A 344 13.62 -4.46 3.44
N THR A 345 12.86 -4.64 2.36
CA THR A 345 12.41 -5.95 1.88
C THR A 345 13.61 -6.80 1.43
N THR A 346 14.52 -6.22 0.66
CA THR A 346 15.75 -6.93 0.24
C THR A 346 16.60 -7.30 1.45
N LEU A 347 16.83 -6.36 2.37
CA LEU A 347 17.57 -6.62 3.61
C LEU A 347 16.88 -7.66 4.50
N SER A 348 15.55 -7.65 4.53
CA SER A 348 14.76 -8.66 5.26
C SER A 348 14.93 -10.05 4.71
N GLY A 349 15.13 -10.20 3.39
CA GLY A 349 15.42 -11.50 2.77
C GLY A 349 16.71 -12.13 3.30
N TRP A 350 17.78 -11.38 3.24
CA TRP A 350 19.06 -11.83 3.78
C TRP A 350 19.02 -12.03 5.31
N GLY A 351 18.31 -11.14 6.02
CA GLY A 351 18.12 -11.28 7.46
C GLY A 351 17.29 -12.50 7.83
N TYR A 352 16.23 -12.82 7.07
CA TYR A 352 15.41 -14.00 7.30
C TYR A 352 16.21 -15.30 7.00
N GLU A 353 17.01 -15.31 5.96
CA GLU A 353 17.89 -16.45 5.63
C GLU A 353 18.90 -16.75 6.74
N LEU A 354 19.46 -15.69 7.38
CA LEU A 354 20.47 -15.85 8.42
C LEU A 354 19.90 -16.08 9.82
N TRP A 355 18.76 -15.45 10.14
CA TRP A 355 18.24 -15.37 11.51
C TRP A 355 16.78 -15.81 11.64
N GLY A 356 16.14 -16.25 10.54
CA GLY A 356 14.72 -16.63 10.53
C GLY A 356 13.83 -15.52 11.08
N ALA A 357 12.87 -15.90 11.90
CA ALA A 357 11.91 -14.98 12.52
C ALA A 357 12.54 -13.88 13.41
N ASN A 358 13.81 -14.03 13.82
CA ASN A 358 14.50 -13.00 14.61
C ASN A 358 14.67 -11.68 13.85
N ILE A 359 14.50 -11.66 12.51
CA ILE A 359 14.46 -10.41 11.73
C ILE A 359 13.38 -9.45 12.21
N PHE A 360 12.28 -9.95 12.80
CA PHE A 360 11.21 -9.11 13.33
C PHE A 360 11.66 -8.28 14.54
N TRP A 361 12.70 -8.69 15.29
CA TRP A 361 13.34 -7.83 16.31
C TRP A 361 14.00 -6.61 15.67
N GLY A 362 14.59 -6.75 14.48
CA GLY A 362 15.10 -5.62 13.69
C GLY A 362 13.97 -4.65 13.30
N MET A 363 12.80 -5.19 12.91
CA MET A 363 11.61 -4.37 12.63
C MET A 363 11.12 -3.66 13.90
N ALA A 364 11.12 -4.33 15.05
CA ALA A 364 10.78 -3.71 16.34
C ALA A 364 11.76 -2.58 16.71
N ALA A 365 13.05 -2.79 16.49
CA ALA A 365 14.09 -1.78 16.74
C ALA A 365 13.85 -0.50 15.91
N MET A 366 13.32 -0.61 14.69
CA MET A 366 12.95 0.56 13.88
C MET A 366 11.88 1.42 14.58
N GLY A 367 10.89 0.81 15.26
CA GLY A 367 9.94 1.52 16.11
C GLY A 367 10.63 2.26 17.26
N GLY A 368 11.59 1.61 17.92
CA GLY A 368 12.41 2.23 18.95
C GLY A 368 13.21 3.43 18.43
N LEU A 369 13.88 3.28 17.29
CA LEU A 369 14.61 4.37 16.64
C LEU A 369 13.70 5.54 16.25
N ALA A 370 12.47 5.27 15.82
CA ALA A 370 11.50 6.29 15.48
C ALA A 370 11.16 7.22 16.66
N LEU A 371 11.21 6.74 17.91
CA LEU A 371 10.95 7.55 19.11
C LEU A 371 12.02 8.65 19.36
N PHE A 372 13.20 8.49 18.81
CA PHE A 372 14.28 9.50 18.93
C PHE A 372 14.15 10.63 17.91
N ILE A 373 13.32 10.47 16.86
CA ILE A 373 13.08 11.50 15.87
C ILE A 373 12.00 12.45 16.39
N LYS A 374 12.42 13.65 16.78
CA LYS A 374 11.50 14.71 17.22
C LYS A 374 11.15 15.59 16.03
N LEU A 375 9.87 15.66 15.70
CA LEU A 375 9.34 16.67 14.79
C LEU A 375 9.06 17.96 15.57
N ASP A 376 9.28 19.09 14.92
CA ASP A 376 8.96 20.40 15.48
C ASP A 376 7.44 20.50 15.70
N GLU A 377 7.01 21.07 16.83
CA GLU A 377 5.58 21.22 17.15
C GLU A 377 4.93 22.14 16.13
N ARG A 378 3.92 21.64 15.44
CA ARG A 378 3.08 22.41 14.52
C ARG A 378 1.67 22.44 15.06
N SER A 379 1.05 23.61 15.01
CA SER A 379 -0.36 23.79 15.38
C SER A 379 -1.23 22.88 14.53
N SER A 380 -2.13 22.12 15.14
CA SER A 380 -3.08 21.30 14.39
C SER A 380 -3.97 22.20 13.52
N VAL A 381 -4.15 21.83 12.25
CA VAL A 381 -5.00 22.58 11.28
C VAL A 381 -6.45 22.74 11.80
N VAL A 382 -6.86 21.92 12.74
CA VAL A 382 -8.19 21.97 13.38
C VAL A 382 -8.38 23.23 14.22
N GLU A 383 -7.32 23.73 14.89
CA GLU A 383 -7.43 24.98 15.70
C GLU A 383 -7.48 26.23 14.84
N VAL A 384 -6.78 26.25 13.70
CA VAL A 384 -6.76 27.42 12.80
C VAL A 384 -8.13 27.66 12.16
N ASN A 385 -8.87 26.61 11.81
CA ASN A 385 -10.21 26.76 11.23
C ASN A 385 -11.27 27.14 12.28
N GLN A 386 -11.12 26.76 13.54
CA GLN A 386 -12.03 27.18 14.61
C GLN A 386 -11.80 28.64 15.03
N THR A 387 -10.57 29.11 15.06
CA THR A 387 -10.25 30.52 15.33
C THR A 387 -10.64 31.42 14.17
N ALA A 388 -10.52 30.99 12.92
CA ALA A 388 -10.96 31.76 11.75
C ALA A 388 -12.49 31.84 11.66
N SER A 389 -13.24 30.78 12.00
CA SER A 389 -14.70 30.82 12.07
C SER A 389 -15.22 31.64 13.24
N ALA A 390 -14.60 31.56 14.41
CA ALA A 390 -14.95 32.36 15.59
C ALA A 390 -14.66 33.87 15.40
N GLN A 391 -13.63 34.22 14.63
CA GLN A 391 -13.33 35.61 14.27
C GLN A 391 -14.30 36.16 13.20
N SER A 392 -14.78 35.32 12.29
CA SER A 392 -15.80 35.69 11.30
C SER A 392 -17.18 35.93 11.95
N ASP A 393 -17.53 35.12 12.95
CA ASP A 393 -18.80 35.26 13.69
C ASP A 393 -18.79 36.42 14.71
N ALA A 394 -17.62 36.89 15.08
CA ALA A 394 -17.47 38.07 15.97
C ALA A 394 -17.47 39.43 15.22
N GLN A 395 -17.42 39.40 13.88
CA GLN A 395 -17.42 40.60 13.02
C GLN A 395 -18.75 40.82 12.29
N ASN A 396 -19.73 39.93 12.44
CA ASN A 396 -21.14 40.10 12.00
C ASN A 396 -22.06 40.29 13.21
#